data_4017cd8157677e63550fa5954802c1fe
#
_entry.id   4017cd8157677e63550fa5954802c1fe
#
_cell.length_a   1.000
_cell.length_b   1.000
_cell.length_c   1.000
_cell.angle_alpha   90.00
_cell.angle_beta   90.00
_cell.angle_gamma   90.00
#
_symmetry.space_group_name_H-M   'P 1'
#
loop_
_entity.id
_entity.type
_entity.pdbx_description
1 polymer ?
#
loop_
_entity_poly.entity_id
_entity_poly.type
_entity_poly.pdbx_seq_one_letter_code
_entity_poly.pdbx_strand_id
1 'polypeptide(L)'
;PTQHDMCKDSVDCTFSILGTGLIVREQMFFHTSFSDSEDYISDDSLGKQWHGILQSGQKFVLEITTRITTSRDIDPLIGSNKISDTYDELFAKSSLAWTSRWSESDIEIDGAPDDQSAVRYNIFQLITSCSARDSSVSIGARGLTHTRYKGCYFWDTDLFMLSFFLYTHPEAAKSLMEYRVRTLPQAKENAKKMNNAGARYPWMTSFDGSEQCES
;
A
#
# COMPACT_ATOMS: atom_id res chain seq x y z
N PRO A 1 -2.50 5.17 18.03
CA PRO A 1 -2.63 3.72 18.07
C PRO A 1 -3.61 3.30 19.18
N THR A 2 -4.30 2.15 18.99
CA THR A 2 -5.16 1.56 20.04
C THR A 2 -4.33 0.80 21.09
N GLN A 3 -3.16 0.34 20.68
CA GLN A 3 -2.19 -0.32 21.53
C GLN A 3 -0.79 -0.11 20.96
N HIS A 4 0.22 0.00 21.83
CA HIS A 4 1.62 0.03 21.43
C HIS A 4 2.48 -0.75 22.41
N ASP A 5 3.61 -1.25 21.94
CA ASP A 5 4.68 -1.88 22.72
C ASP A 5 6.03 -1.37 22.22
N MET A 6 6.94 -1.10 23.14
CA MET A 6 8.26 -0.58 22.82
C MET A 6 9.33 -1.47 23.46
N CYS A 7 10.11 -2.12 22.62
CA CYS A 7 11.25 -2.92 23.03
C CYS A 7 12.55 -2.16 22.70
N LYS A 8 13.69 -2.67 23.16
CA LYS A 8 15.00 -2.05 22.93
C LYS A 8 15.25 -1.70 21.44
N ASP A 9 14.95 -2.64 20.54
CA ASP A 9 15.26 -2.53 19.12
C ASP A 9 14.00 -2.54 18.24
N SER A 10 12.83 -2.28 18.81
CA SER A 10 11.58 -2.28 18.04
C SER A 10 10.48 -1.40 18.64
N VAL A 11 9.59 -0.96 17.78
CA VAL A 11 8.30 -0.33 18.12
C VAL A 11 7.20 -1.08 17.41
N ASP A 12 6.16 -1.45 18.14
CA ASP A 12 4.98 -2.16 17.65
C ASP A 12 3.73 -1.33 17.93
N CYS A 13 2.97 -1.02 16.89
CA CYS A 13 1.76 -0.23 16.99
C CYS A 13 0.59 -0.98 16.36
N THR A 14 -0.55 -0.97 17.05
CA THR A 14 -1.81 -1.51 16.54
C THR A 14 -2.83 -0.40 16.41
N PHE A 15 -3.50 -0.34 15.26
CA PHE A 15 -4.51 0.64 14.92
C PHE A 15 -5.82 -0.06 14.57
N SER A 16 -6.94 0.46 15.06
CA SER A 16 -8.27 0.06 14.61
C SER A 16 -8.77 1.07 13.58
N ILE A 17 -9.19 0.59 12.42
CA ILE A 17 -9.73 1.45 11.36
C ILE A 17 -11.20 1.67 11.62
N LEU A 18 -11.57 2.92 11.89
CA LEU A 18 -12.95 3.30 12.22
C LEU A 18 -13.95 2.88 11.13
N GLY A 19 -15.06 2.31 11.56
CA GLY A 19 -16.16 1.93 10.68
C GLY A 19 -15.94 0.67 9.84
N THR A 20 -14.77 0.02 9.92
CA THR A 20 -14.44 -1.16 9.09
C THR A 20 -14.27 -2.45 9.87
N GLY A 21 -13.96 -2.37 11.15
CA GLY A 21 -13.54 -3.51 11.98
C GLY A 21 -12.13 -4.07 11.64
N LEU A 22 -11.42 -3.42 10.72
CA LEU A 22 -10.05 -3.81 10.36
C LEU A 22 -9.05 -3.34 11.42
N ILE A 23 -8.06 -4.18 11.65
CA ILE A 23 -6.91 -3.87 12.50
C ILE A 23 -5.67 -3.82 11.61
N VAL A 24 -4.87 -2.78 11.78
CA VAL A 24 -3.55 -2.63 11.14
C VAL A 24 -2.50 -2.69 12.24
N ARG A 25 -1.47 -3.49 12.02
CA ARG A 25 -0.30 -3.57 12.89
C ARG A 25 0.92 -3.09 12.13
N GLU A 26 1.63 -2.14 12.70
CA GLU A 26 2.90 -1.62 12.20
C GLU A 26 4.00 -1.96 13.20
N GLN A 27 5.03 -2.66 12.71
CA GLN A 27 6.19 -3.05 13.49
C GLN A 27 7.43 -2.45 12.85
N MET A 28 8.15 -1.62 13.59
CA MET A 28 9.45 -1.07 13.19
C MET A 28 10.57 -1.75 13.97
N PHE A 29 11.58 -2.20 13.26
CA PHE A 29 12.79 -2.82 13.80
C PHE A 29 13.99 -1.94 13.47
N PHE A 30 14.81 -1.68 14.45
CA PHE A 30 15.97 -0.80 14.35
C PHE A 30 17.25 -1.60 14.50
N HIS A 31 18.17 -1.41 13.58
CA HIS A 31 19.52 -1.93 13.67
C HIS A 31 20.52 -0.77 13.51
N THR A 32 21.38 -0.59 14.50
CA THR A 32 22.31 0.54 14.54
C THR A 32 23.59 0.19 15.30
N SER A 33 24.66 0.94 15.01
CA SER A 33 25.94 0.87 15.72
C SER A 33 25.92 1.51 17.11
N PHE A 34 24.88 2.28 17.46
CA PHE A 34 24.74 2.84 18.80
C PHE A 34 23.93 1.90 19.71
N SER A 35 24.45 1.64 20.91
CA SER A 35 23.84 0.71 21.88
C SER A 35 22.74 1.34 22.72
N ASP A 36 22.79 2.66 22.92
CA ASP A 36 21.92 3.36 23.85
C ASP A 36 20.83 4.11 23.08
N SER A 37 19.59 3.71 23.33
CA SER A 37 18.40 4.36 22.78
C SER A 37 17.46 4.72 23.92
N GLU A 38 16.74 5.82 23.74
CA GLU A 38 15.63 6.25 24.58
C GLU A 38 14.33 6.15 23.80
N ASP A 39 13.25 5.85 24.53
CA ASP A 39 11.91 5.82 23.96
C ASP A 39 11.42 7.26 23.78
N TYR A 40 10.93 7.57 22.60
CA TYR A 40 10.27 8.82 22.30
C TYR A 40 8.76 8.58 22.19
N ILE A 41 8.00 9.22 23.06
CA ILE A 41 6.54 9.12 23.10
C ILE A 41 5.96 10.53 23.14
N SER A 42 5.10 10.85 22.20
CA SER A 42 4.27 12.06 22.19
C SER A 42 2.81 11.70 21.89
N ASP A 43 1.91 12.67 21.89
CA ASP A 43 0.47 12.44 21.69
C ASP A 43 0.14 11.76 20.37
N ASP A 44 0.94 12.01 19.31
CA ASP A 44 0.72 11.56 17.95
C ASP A 44 1.88 10.75 17.34
N SER A 45 2.97 10.56 18.09
CA SER A 45 4.19 9.95 17.56
C SER A 45 4.85 9.01 18.57
N LEU A 46 5.34 7.89 18.06
CA LEU A 46 6.14 6.91 18.79
C LEU A 46 7.43 6.65 18.04
N GLY A 47 8.54 6.51 18.73
CA GLY A 47 9.83 6.28 18.09
C GLY A 47 10.94 5.99 19.08
N LYS A 48 12.15 5.93 18.53
CA LYS A 48 13.40 5.78 19.27
C LYS A 48 14.31 6.96 19.00
N GLN A 49 15.08 7.35 19.97
CA GLN A 49 16.09 8.39 19.87
C GLN A 49 17.44 7.85 20.31
N TRP A 50 18.47 8.12 19.53
CA TRP A 50 19.86 7.74 19.83
C TRP A 50 20.71 8.97 19.97
N HIS A 51 21.56 8.94 20.96
CA HIS A 51 22.56 9.98 21.21
C HIS A 51 23.97 9.40 21.11
N GLY A 52 24.89 10.10 20.49
CA GLY A 52 26.26 9.67 20.38
C GLY A 52 27.19 10.73 19.82
N ILE A 53 28.49 10.50 19.98
CA ILE A 53 29.56 11.36 19.44
C ILE A 53 30.23 10.64 18.29
N LEU A 54 30.28 11.27 17.14
CA LEU A 54 31.00 10.77 15.97
C LEU A 54 32.34 11.49 15.87
N GLN A 55 33.40 10.72 15.76
CA GLN A 55 34.73 11.24 15.42
C GLN A 55 34.82 11.56 13.92
N SER A 56 35.75 12.43 13.55
CA SER A 56 35.98 12.72 12.12
C SER A 56 36.25 11.45 11.32
N GLY A 57 35.52 11.23 10.24
CA GLY A 57 35.59 10.04 9.39
C GLY A 57 34.76 8.82 9.85
N GLN A 58 34.17 8.85 11.03
CA GLN A 58 33.21 7.83 11.46
C GLN A 58 31.85 7.99 10.78
N LYS A 59 31.15 6.89 10.56
CA LYS A 59 29.80 6.86 10.02
C LYS A 59 28.84 6.27 11.06
N PHE A 60 27.69 6.90 11.19
CA PHE A 60 26.52 6.31 11.86
C PHE A 60 25.67 5.64 10.80
N VAL A 61 25.27 4.41 11.05
CA VAL A 61 24.33 3.66 10.20
C VAL A 61 23.12 3.30 11.06
N LEU A 62 21.95 3.64 10.59
CA LEU A 62 20.67 3.22 11.15
C LEU A 62 19.88 2.52 10.05
N GLU A 63 19.61 1.24 10.24
CA GLU A 63 18.71 0.47 9.40
C GLU A 63 17.35 0.38 10.08
N ILE A 64 16.30 0.74 9.34
CA ILE A 64 14.91 0.66 9.79
C ILE A 64 14.18 -0.29 8.86
N THR A 65 13.63 -1.36 9.42
CA THR A 65 12.75 -2.27 8.69
C THR A 65 11.35 -2.16 9.25
N THR A 66 10.38 -1.79 8.41
CA THR A 66 8.98 -1.68 8.79
C THR A 66 8.18 -2.82 8.18
N ARG A 67 7.41 -3.51 9.03
CA ARG A 67 6.40 -4.49 8.62
C ARG A 67 5.03 -3.93 8.89
N ILE A 68 4.19 -3.88 7.87
CA ILE A 68 2.78 -3.50 8.00
C ILE A 68 1.94 -4.73 7.67
N THR A 69 1.06 -5.10 8.59
CA THR A 69 0.12 -6.22 8.43
C THR A 69 -1.28 -5.78 8.82
N THR A 70 -2.27 -6.50 8.32
CA THR A 70 -3.68 -6.24 8.61
C THR A 70 -4.36 -7.49 9.15
N SER A 71 -5.52 -7.35 9.77
CA SER A 71 -6.35 -8.49 10.20
C SER A 71 -6.85 -9.37 9.03
N ARG A 72 -6.56 -8.99 7.79
CA ARG A 72 -6.87 -9.73 6.55
C ARG A 72 -5.72 -10.59 6.05
N ASP A 73 -4.52 -10.39 6.58
CA ASP A 73 -3.35 -11.16 6.17
C ASP A 73 -3.38 -12.54 6.79
N ILE A 74 -3.16 -13.57 5.97
CA ILE A 74 -3.23 -14.98 6.36
C ILE A 74 -1.83 -15.54 6.69
N ASP A 75 -0.79 -14.71 6.63
CA ASP A 75 0.59 -15.14 6.84
C ASP A 75 0.82 -15.58 8.30
N PRO A 76 1.27 -16.82 8.56
CA PRO A 76 1.61 -17.31 9.89
C PRO A 76 2.78 -16.54 10.55
N LEU A 77 3.53 -15.74 9.79
CA LEU A 77 4.58 -14.86 10.32
C LEU A 77 4.06 -13.58 10.97
N ILE A 78 2.75 -13.30 10.90
CA ILE A 78 2.10 -12.11 11.49
C ILE A 78 2.35 -12.00 13.00
N GLY A 79 2.62 -13.10 13.69
CA GLY A 79 2.94 -13.13 15.13
C GLY A 79 4.43 -13.07 15.44
N SER A 80 5.33 -13.15 14.48
CA SER A 80 6.76 -13.18 14.77
C SER A 80 7.28 -11.77 15.10
N ASN A 81 7.93 -11.64 16.24
CA ASN A 81 8.56 -10.38 16.68
C ASN A 81 9.95 -10.17 16.03
N LYS A 82 10.24 -10.82 14.90
CA LYS A 82 11.53 -10.69 14.25
C LYS A 82 11.37 -10.66 12.73
N ILE A 83 11.98 -9.67 12.09
CA ILE A 83 12.29 -9.69 10.67
C ILE A 83 13.70 -10.26 10.56
N SER A 84 13.85 -11.35 9.82
CA SER A 84 15.13 -12.03 9.64
C SER A 84 15.92 -11.51 8.45
N ASP A 85 15.26 -10.88 7.48
CA ASP A 85 15.91 -10.39 6.28
C ASP A 85 16.70 -9.11 6.57
N THR A 86 17.92 -9.06 6.08
CA THR A 86 18.78 -7.87 6.08
C THR A 86 18.31 -6.86 5.01
N TYR A 87 18.81 -5.63 5.08
CA TYR A 87 18.57 -4.62 4.04
C TYR A 87 18.97 -5.13 2.65
N ASP A 88 20.14 -5.73 2.51
CA ASP A 88 20.64 -6.23 1.22
C ASP A 88 19.76 -7.35 0.65
N GLU A 89 19.26 -8.24 1.49
CA GLU A 89 18.33 -9.30 1.07
C GLU A 89 16.98 -8.72 0.63
N LEU A 90 16.43 -7.77 1.36
CA LEU A 90 15.19 -7.09 0.99
C LEU A 90 15.36 -6.28 -0.30
N PHE A 91 16.49 -5.58 -0.45
CA PHE A 91 16.82 -4.83 -1.65
C PHE A 91 16.96 -5.75 -2.87
N ALA A 92 17.64 -6.87 -2.74
CA ALA A 92 17.77 -7.86 -3.81
C ALA A 92 16.42 -8.44 -4.24
N LYS A 93 15.56 -8.82 -3.29
CA LYS A 93 14.20 -9.31 -3.55
C LYS A 93 13.35 -8.25 -4.27
N SER A 94 13.40 -7.00 -3.79
CA SER A 94 12.70 -5.87 -4.40
C SER A 94 13.19 -5.60 -5.82
N SER A 95 14.51 -5.59 -6.03
CA SER A 95 15.11 -5.36 -7.35
C SER A 95 14.70 -6.42 -8.35
N LEU A 96 14.68 -7.70 -7.98
CA LEU A 96 14.20 -8.79 -8.84
C LEU A 96 12.72 -8.61 -9.19
N ALA A 97 11.88 -8.28 -8.22
CA ALA A 97 10.45 -8.06 -8.45
C ALA A 97 10.20 -6.88 -9.40
N TRP A 98 10.95 -5.80 -9.26
CA TRP A 98 10.86 -4.64 -10.16
C TRP A 98 11.40 -4.94 -11.56
N THR A 99 12.51 -5.67 -11.67
CA THR A 99 13.04 -6.10 -12.98
C THR A 99 12.00 -6.90 -13.76
N SER A 100 11.31 -7.84 -13.09
CA SER A 100 10.23 -8.60 -13.71
C SER A 100 9.07 -7.71 -14.20
N ARG A 101 8.62 -6.75 -13.36
CA ARG A 101 7.55 -5.83 -13.73
C ARG A 101 7.93 -4.94 -14.91
N TRP A 102 9.14 -4.40 -14.90
CA TRP A 102 9.63 -3.55 -15.98
C TRP A 102 9.80 -4.32 -17.30
N SER A 103 10.23 -5.58 -17.27
CA SER A 103 10.37 -6.39 -18.49
C SER A 103 9.05 -6.60 -19.25
N GLU A 104 7.91 -6.46 -18.55
CA GLU A 104 6.57 -6.64 -19.12
C GLU A 104 5.88 -5.31 -19.49
N SER A 105 6.37 -4.17 -18.99
CA SER A 105 5.64 -2.90 -19.09
C SER A 105 6.45 -1.70 -19.51
N ASP A 106 7.77 -1.82 -19.66
CA ASP A 106 8.61 -0.68 -20.08
C ASP A 106 8.32 -0.26 -21.51
N ILE A 107 8.40 1.03 -21.75
CA ILE A 107 8.27 1.67 -23.07
C ILE A 107 9.52 2.49 -23.28
N GLU A 108 10.24 2.23 -24.38
CA GLU A 108 11.41 3.00 -24.76
C GLU A 108 11.04 4.08 -25.78
N ILE A 109 11.43 5.32 -25.48
CA ILE A 109 11.20 6.50 -26.32
C ILE A 109 12.56 7.05 -26.72
N ASP A 110 12.90 6.92 -28.03
CA ASP A 110 14.15 7.45 -28.55
C ASP A 110 14.07 8.95 -28.79
N GLY A 111 15.13 9.68 -28.42
CA GLY A 111 15.30 11.11 -28.66
C GLY A 111 14.50 12.05 -27.78
N ALA A 112 13.74 11.55 -26.78
CA ALA A 112 12.91 12.37 -25.88
C ALA A 112 13.08 11.96 -24.40
N PRO A 113 14.18 12.33 -23.72
CA PRO A 113 14.49 11.87 -22.35
C PRO A 113 13.48 12.32 -21.30
N ASP A 114 12.88 13.48 -21.45
CA ASP A 114 11.87 14.00 -20.51
C ASP A 114 10.57 13.19 -20.63
N ASP A 115 10.12 12.89 -21.86
CA ASP A 115 8.95 12.05 -22.11
C ASP A 115 9.19 10.62 -21.63
N GLN A 116 10.39 10.08 -21.83
CA GLN A 116 10.80 8.78 -21.31
C GLN A 116 10.66 8.71 -19.78
N SER A 117 11.15 9.74 -19.09
CA SER A 117 11.07 9.82 -17.63
C SER A 117 9.61 9.93 -17.14
N ALA A 118 8.81 10.75 -17.82
CA ALA A 118 7.39 10.92 -17.50
C ALA A 118 6.59 9.63 -17.70
N VAL A 119 6.82 8.90 -18.78
CA VAL A 119 6.14 7.62 -19.06
C VAL A 119 6.52 6.57 -18.01
N ARG A 120 7.82 6.40 -17.72
CA ARG A 120 8.26 5.46 -16.67
C ARG A 120 7.72 5.81 -15.29
N TYR A 121 7.67 7.10 -14.95
CA TYR A 121 7.06 7.55 -13.70
C TYR A 121 5.58 7.17 -13.61
N ASN A 122 4.80 7.36 -14.67
CA ASN A 122 3.39 6.99 -14.70
C ASN A 122 3.18 5.47 -14.61
N ILE A 123 3.99 4.68 -15.32
CA ILE A 123 3.98 3.20 -15.22
C ILE A 123 4.27 2.77 -13.77
N PHE A 124 5.29 3.35 -13.14
CA PHE A 124 5.62 3.10 -11.75
C PHE A 124 4.43 3.40 -10.81
N GLN A 125 3.75 4.53 -11.00
CA GLN A 125 2.58 4.91 -10.19
C GLN A 125 1.42 3.93 -10.38
N LEU A 126 1.15 3.46 -11.60
CA LEU A 126 0.13 2.45 -11.86
C LEU A 126 0.45 1.13 -11.13
N ILE A 127 1.66 0.61 -11.32
CA ILE A 127 2.08 -0.67 -10.73
C ILE A 127 2.05 -0.62 -9.19
N THR A 128 2.54 0.46 -8.58
CA THR A 128 2.55 0.61 -7.12
C THR A 128 1.17 0.78 -6.51
N SER A 129 0.21 1.26 -7.27
CA SER A 129 -1.15 1.51 -6.79
C SER A 129 -2.07 0.28 -6.84
N CYS A 130 -1.68 -0.77 -7.55
CA CYS A 130 -2.51 -1.94 -7.79
C CYS A 130 -2.07 -3.14 -6.95
N SER A 131 -3.03 -3.84 -6.33
CA SER A 131 -2.80 -5.14 -5.71
C SER A 131 -3.25 -6.26 -6.66
N ALA A 132 -2.29 -7.00 -7.21
CA ALA A 132 -2.59 -8.17 -8.04
C ALA A 132 -3.07 -9.39 -7.23
N ARG A 133 -2.94 -9.35 -5.90
CA ARG A 133 -3.22 -10.50 -5.01
C ARG A 133 -4.45 -10.31 -4.13
N ASP A 134 -5.03 -9.12 -4.13
CA ASP A 134 -6.18 -8.81 -3.28
C ASP A 134 -7.33 -8.23 -4.11
N SER A 135 -8.24 -9.09 -4.52
CA SER A 135 -9.44 -8.72 -5.26
C SER A 135 -10.52 -8.06 -4.41
N SER A 136 -10.29 -7.84 -3.12
CA SER A 136 -11.22 -7.12 -2.26
C SER A 136 -11.04 -5.60 -2.31
N VAL A 137 -10.01 -5.14 -3.01
CA VAL A 137 -9.70 -3.71 -3.19
C VAL A 137 -9.55 -3.37 -4.68
N SER A 138 -9.63 -2.08 -5.00
CA SER A 138 -9.34 -1.53 -6.32
C SER A 138 -8.25 -0.45 -6.20
N ILE A 139 -8.01 0.32 -7.24
CA ILE A 139 -7.04 1.42 -7.20
C ILE A 139 -7.73 2.68 -6.71
N GLY A 140 -7.22 3.26 -5.61
CA GLY A 140 -7.67 4.56 -5.12
C GLY A 140 -7.34 5.69 -6.10
N ALA A 141 -8.16 6.74 -6.13
CA ALA A 141 -8.08 7.83 -7.10
C ALA A 141 -6.70 8.51 -7.19
N ARG A 142 -5.88 8.41 -6.15
CA ARG A 142 -4.53 8.98 -6.09
C ARG A 142 -3.47 8.01 -5.54
N GLY A 143 -3.68 6.71 -5.73
CA GLY A 143 -2.81 5.68 -5.19
C GLY A 143 -2.90 5.54 -3.66
N LEU A 144 -1.87 4.97 -3.05
CA LEU A 144 -1.87 4.57 -1.64
C LEU A 144 -1.55 5.71 -0.66
N THR A 145 -0.88 6.76 -1.08
CA THR A 145 -0.24 7.74 -0.19
C THR A 145 -1.00 9.04 -0.03
N HIS A 146 -2.23 9.12 -0.53
CA HIS A 146 -2.99 10.35 -0.55
C HIS A 146 -4.32 10.24 0.20
N THR A 147 -4.59 11.18 1.12
CA THR A 147 -5.81 11.21 1.94
C THR A 147 -7.04 11.79 1.22
N ARG A 148 -6.84 12.51 0.11
CA ARG A 148 -7.94 13.07 -0.68
C ARG A 148 -8.75 11.93 -1.29
N TYR A 149 -10.07 12.07 -1.30
CA TYR A 149 -11.04 11.04 -1.67
C TYR A 149 -11.11 9.83 -0.71
N LYS A 150 -10.49 9.91 0.48
CA LYS A 150 -10.63 8.94 1.57
C LYS A 150 -10.39 7.48 1.16
N GLY A 151 -9.51 7.24 0.18
CA GLY A 151 -9.24 5.89 -0.34
C GLY A 151 -10.36 5.30 -1.21
N CYS A 152 -11.36 6.09 -1.61
CA CYS A 152 -12.43 5.61 -2.48
C CYS A 152 -11.96 5.31 -3.90
N TYR A 153 -12.71 4.44 -4.58
CA TYR A 153 -12.47 3.98 -5.94
C TYR A 153 -13.44 4.64 -6.91
N PHE A 154 -12.99 4.85 -8.14
CA PHE A 154 -13.72 5.53 -9.19
C PHE A 154 -13.75 4.71 -10.47
N TRP A 155 -14.59 5.09 -11.43
CA TRP A 155 -14.65 4.45 -12.76
C TRP A 155 -13.38 4.65 -13.59
N ASP A 156 -12.55 5.61 -13.21
CA ASP A 156 -11.24 5.86 -13.82
C ASP A 156 -10.38 4.60 -13.84
N THR A 157 -10.43 3.79 -12.81
CA THR A 157 -9.74 2.51 -12.76
C THR A 157 -10.20 1.58 -13.87
N ASP A 158 -11.52 1.47 -14.07
CA ASP A 158 -12.09 0.52 -15.03
C ASP A 158 -11.94 1.00 -16.48
N LEU A 159 -12.03 2.31 -16.71
CA LEU A 159 -12.03 2.89 -18.05
C LEU A 159 -10.63 3.20 -18.58
N PHE A 160 -9.71 3.58 -17.71
CA PHE A 160 -8.40 4.09 -18.12
C PHE A 160 -7.23 3.23 -17.63
N MET A 161 -7.24 2.79 -16.36
CA MET A 161 -6.10 2.07 -15.79
C MET A 161 -6.13 0.57 -16.10
N LEU A 162 -7.33 -0.04 -16.18
CA LEU A 162 -7.49 -1.47 -16.42
C LEU A 162 -6.85 -1.92 -17.73
N SER A 163 -6.91 -1.11 -18.78
CA SER A 163 -6.30 -1.43 -20.08
C SER A 163 -4.79 -1.62 -20.00
N PHE A 164 -4.10 -0.80 -19.20
CA PHE A 164 -2.68 -0.99 -18.96
C PHE A 164 -2.38 -2.37 -18.37
N PHE A 165 -3.10 -2.74 -17.29
CA PHE A 165 -2.91 -4.02 -16.62
C PHE A 165 -3.31 -5.22 -17.50
N LEU A 166 -4.34 -5.05 -18.32
CA LEU A 166 -4.81 -6.12 -19.21
C LEU A 166 -3.70 -6.58 -20.19
N TYR A 167 -2.90 -5.65 -20.67
CA TYR A 167 -1.85 -5.93 -21.64
C TYR A 167 -0.47 -6.21 -21.03
N THR A 168 -0.23 -5.78 -19.79
CA THR A 168 1.09 -5.90 -19.15
C THR A 168 1.08 -6.85 -17.95
N HIS A 169 0.02 -6.82 -17.14
CA HIS A 169 -0.11 -7.57 -15.89
C HIS A 169 -1.50 -8.18 -15.74
N PRO A 170 -1.87 -9.22 -16.54
CA PRO A 170 -3.25 -9.72 -16.62
C PRO A 170 -3.81 -10.23 -15.27
N GLU A 171 -2.96 -10.72 -14.35
CA GLU A 171 -3.41 -11.11 -13.00
C GLU A 171 -3.87 -9.89 -12.18
N ALA A 172 -3.24 -8.74 -12.35
CA ALA A 172 -3.70 -7.50 -11.74
C ALA A 172 -5.04 -7.04 -12.35
N ALA A 173 -5.18 -7.11 -13.68
CA ALA A 173 -6.44 -6.82 -14.35
C ALA A 173 -7.58 -7.72 -13.85
N LYS A 174 -7.31 -9.01 -13.70
CA LYS A 174 -8.26 -9.99 -13.14
C LYS A 174 -8.68 -9.59 -11.72
N SER A 175 -7.73 -9.26 -10.84
CA SER A 175 -8.01 -8.83 -9.47
C SER A 175 -8.93 -7.60 -9.44
N LEU A 176 -8.68 -6.59 -10.28
CA LEU A 176 -9.53 -5.40 -10.41
C LEU A 176 -10.96 -5.74 -10.88
N MET A 177 -11.10 -6.66 -11.84
CA MET A 177 -12.42 -7.09 -12.29
C MET A 177 -13.16 -7.93 -11.25
N GLU A 178 -12.47 -8.77 -10.50
CA GLU A 178 -13.06 -9.53 -9.40
C GLU A 178 -13.60 -8.62 -8.29
N TYR A 179 -12.97 -7.48 -8.03
CA TYR A 179 -13.56 -6.46 -7.14
C TYR A 179 -14.95 -6.03 -7.63
N ARG A 180 -15.15 -5.76 -8.92
CA ARG A 180 -16.46 -5.38 -9.48
C ARG A 180 -17.47 -6.52 -9.39
N VAL A 181 -17.06 -7.75 -9.67
CA VAL A 181 -17.91 -8.93 -9.49
C VAL A 181 -18.36 -9.07 -8.03
N ARG A 182 -17.46 -8.94 -7.10
CA ARG A 182 -17.72 -9.03 -5.66
C ARG A 182 -18.70 -7.94 -5.17
N THR A 183 -18.59 -6.74 -5.70
CA THR A 183 -19.45 -5.59 -5.32
C THR A 183 -20.75 -5.50 -6.14
N LEU A 184 -21.02 -6.44 -7.08
CA LEU A 184 -22.25 -6.48 -7.86
C LEU A 184 -23.54 -6.54 -7.02
N PRO A 185 -23.62 -7.29 -5.91
CA PRO A 185 -24.81 -7.27 -5.05
C PRO A 185 -25.12 -5.86 -4.53
N GLN A 186 -24.11 -5.13 -4.08
CA GLN A 186 -24.27 -3.74 -3.64
C GLN A 186 -24.67 -2.81 -4.80
N ALA A 187 -24.11 -3.00 -6.00
CA ALA A 187 -24.50 -2.22 -7.17
C ALA A 187 -25.98 -2.43 -7.55
N LYS A 188 -26.53 -3.64 -7.36
CA LYS A 188 -27.97 -3.91 -7.53
C LYS A 188 -28.82 -3.19 -6.48
N GLU A 189 -28.39 -3.16 -5.22
CA GLU A 189 -29.07 -2.38 -4.18
C GLU A 189 -29.01 -0.87 -4.44
N ASN A 190 -27.89 -0.36 -4.95
CA ASN A 190 -27.79 1.05 -5.36
C ASN A 190 -28.76 1.40 -6.48
N ALA A 191 -28.95 0.51 -7.46
CA ALA A 191 -29.95 0.70 -8.51
C ALA A 191 -31.38 0.75 -7.95
N LYS A 192 -31.76 -0.18 -7.06
CA LYS A 192 -33.07 -0.22 -6.41
C LYS A 192 -33.39 1.05 -5.62
N LYS A 193 -32.42 1.59 -4.87
CA LYS A 193 -32.58 2.85 -4.11
C LYS A 193 -32.98 4.03 -5.02
N MET A 194 -32.63 3.96 -6.29
CA MET A 194 -32.95 4.96 -7.31
C MET A 194 -34.18 4.56 -8.20
N ASN A 195 -34.91 3.53 -7.81
CA ASN A 195 -36.01 2.95 -8.58
C ASN A 195 -35.63 2.50 -9.99
N ASN A 196 -34.37 2.03 -10.17
CA ASN A 196 -33.87 1.51 -11.44
C ASN A 196 -33.73 -0.02 -11.38
N ALA A 197 -33.97 -0.66 -12.53
CA ALA A 197 -33.64 -2.06 -12.73
C ALA A 197 -32.12 -2.22 -13.01
N GLY A 198 -31.59 -3.44 -12.80
CA GLY A 198 -30.21 -3.78 -13.11
C GLY A 198 -29.25 -3.49 -11.94
N ALA A 199 -28.08 -2.99 -12.25
CA ALA A 199 -27.02 -2.70 -11.29
C ALA A 199 -26.40 -1.32 -11.58
N ARG A 200 -26.17 -0.54 -10.53
CA ARG A 200 -25.52 0.77 -10.63
C ARG A 200 -24.28 0.76 -9.76
N TYR A 201 -23.13 0.73 -10.39
CA TYR A 201 -21.87 1.04 -9.73
C TYR A 201 -21.76 2.55 -9.54
N PRO A 202 -21.59 3.05 -8.31
CA PRO A 202 -21.48 4.47 -8.07
C PRO A 202 -20.24 5.08 -8.72
N TRP A 203 -20.29 6.39 -8.99
CA TRP A 203 -19.11 7.14 -9.44
C TRP A 203 -17.95 7.02 -8.43
N MET A 204 -18.25 7.21 -7.15
CA MET A 204 -17.31 7.09 -6.04
C MET A 204 -17.79 5.98 -5.10
N THR A 205 -16.98 4.94 -4.94
CA THR A 205 -17.31 3.74 -4.15
C THR A 205 -16.32 3.50 -3.03
N SER A 206 -16.80 2.95 -1.92
CA SER A 206 -15.94 2.36 -0.91
C SER A 206 -15.58 0.89 -1.23
N PHE A 207 -14.80 0.25 -0.35
CA PHE A 207 -14.35 -1.14 -0.51
C PHE A 207 -15.50 -2.16 -0.61
N ASP A 208 -16.67 -1.87 -0.07
CA ASP A 208 -17.86 -2.73 -0.09
C ASP A 208 -18.80 -2.43 -1.28
N GLY A 209 -18.47 -1.44 -2.11
CA GLY A 209 -19.27 -1.01 -3.25
C GLY A 209 -20.37 0.00 -2.92
N SER A 210 -20.45 0.49 -1.67
CA SER A 210 -21.43 1.51 -1.28
C SER A 210 -21.14 2.87 -1.92
N GLU A 211 -22.20 3.64 -2.16
CA GLU A 211 -22.14 5.01 -2.70
C GLU A 211 -21.48 5.95 -1.69
N GLN A 212 -20.48 6.69 -2.15
CA GLN A 212 -19.74 7.67 -1.36
C GLN A 212 -19.87 9.11 -1.90
N CYS A 213 -20.59 9.31 -2.98
CA CYS A 213 -20.92 10.67 -3.43
C CYS A 213 -21.86 11.32 -2.42
N GLU A 214 -21.58 12.55 -2.06
CA GLU A 214 -22.51 13.37 -1.29
C GLU A 214 -23.74 13.67 -2.17
N SER A 215 -24.93 13.44 -1.62
CA SER A 215 -26.23 13.70 -2.28
C SER A 215 -26.59 15.17 -2.25
#